data_a42ef1df3cd421205bf00a5beec3b081
#
_entry.id   a42ef1df3cd421205bf00a5beec3b081
#
_cell.length_a   1.000
_cell.length_b   1.000
_cell.length_c   1.000
_cell.angle_alpha   90.00
_cell.angle_beta   90.00
_cell.angle_gamma   90.00
#
_symmetry.space_group_name_H-M   'P 1'
#
loop_
_entity.id
_entity.type
_entity.pdbx_description
1 polymer ?
#
loop_
_entity_poly.entity_id
_entity_poly.type
_entity_poly.pdbx_seq_one_letter_code
_entity_poly.pdbx_strand_id
1 'polypeptide(L)'
;GAGVSGLYLLRGMAGRGEDGVLTSIDIEPEFHRAARTAFSEAGFQAGRSRLILGRAVDVLPRLTAGGYDLVFVDAAKAEYAHYFEQGVQLLRPGGVIAFNDVLSKGKPVDPVRRDTEAMALREVARAVAGDERLMPTLLPVGGGLLAAARLEV
;
A
#
# COMPACT_ATOMS: atom_id res chain seq x y z
N GLY A 1 -4.68 4.19 8.96
CA GLY A 1 -3.98 4.63 10.18
C GLY A 1 -3.95 6.15 10.34
N ALA A 2 -3.35 6.62 11.43
CA ALA A 2 -3.36 8.04 11.80
C ALA A 2 -2.46 8.97 10.94
N GLY A 3 -2.04 8.53 9.77
CA GLY A 3 -1.31 9.34 8.80
C GLY A 3 0.22 9.22 8.85
N VAL A 4 0.79 8.37 9.70
CA VAL A 4 2.26 8.24 9.84
C VAL A 4 2.89 7.81 8.53
N SER A 5 2.45 6.73 7.91
CA SER A 5 2.97 6.26 6.61
C SER A 5 2.76 7.32 5.51
N GLY A 6 1.58 7.93 5.48
CA GLY A 6 1.29 9.01 4.54
C GLY A 6 2.21 10.21 4.69
N LEU A 7 2.55 10.59 5.92
CA LEU A 7 3.49 11.68 6.19
C LEU A 7 4.89 11.39 5.66
N TYR A 8 5.40 10.16 5.84
CA TYR A 8 6.68 9.76 5.29
C TYR A 8 6.68 9.75 3.75
N LEU A 9 5.59 9.29 3.13
CA LEU A 9 5.43 9.32 1.67
C LEU A 9 5.41 10.76 1.15
N LEU A 10 4.66 11.66 1.78
CA LEU A 10 4.63 13.08 1.43
C LEU A 10 6.01 13.73 1.56
N ARG A 11 6.75 13.43 2.63
CA ARG A 11 8.12 13.92 2.81
C ARG A 11 9.06 13.41 1.73
N GLY A 12 8.94 12.14 1.35
CA GLY A 12 9.74 11.55 0.28
C GLY A 12 9.49 12.20 -1.08
N MET A 13 8.27 12.67 -1.33
CA MET A 13 7.91 13.39 -2.57
C MET A 13 8.36 14.86 -2.57
N ALA A 14 8.47 15.49 -1.41
CA ALA A 14 8.69 16.95 -1.29
C ALA A 14 10.04 17.44 -1.81
N GLY A 15 11.04 16.59 -1.96
CA GLY A 15 12.41 16.98 -2.33
C GLY A 15 12.72 17.00 -3.83
N ARG A 16 11.76 16.69 -4.70
CA ARG A 16 12.02 16.47 -6.12
C ARG A 16 11.44 17.50 -7.09
N GLY A 17 10.88 18.59 -6.56
CA GLY A 17 10.31 19.65 -7.40
C GLY A 17 9.04 19.29 -8.16
N GLU A 18 8.54 18.09 -8.00
CA GLU A 18 7.28 17.63 -8.57
C GLU A 18 6.20 17.62 -7.49
N ASP A 19 5.00 18.03 -7.86
CA ASP A 19 3.85 18.08 -6.96
C ASP A 19 3.15 16.71 -6.86
N GLY A 20 3.85 15.73 -6.28
CA GLY A 20 3.27 14.43 -6.03
C GLY A 20 2.05 14.54 -5.10
N VAL A 21 1.02 13.73 -5.36
CA VAL A 21 -0.21 13.68 -4.56
C VAL A 21 -0.34 12.33 -3.89
N LEU A 22 -0.61 12.33 -2.59
CA LEU A 22 -0.96 11.15 -1.82
C LEU A 22 -2.47 10.93 -1.85
N THR A 23 -2.92 9.78 -2.37
CA THR A 23 -4.28 9.30 -2.15
C THR A 23 -4.27 8.31 -1.00
N SER A 24 -4.96 8.60 0.10
CA SER A 24 -5.04 7.75 1.28
C SER A 24 -6.49 7.34 1.55
N ILE A 25 -6.70 6.05 1.73
CA ILE A 25 -8.01 5.45 1.95
C ILE A 25 -8.03 4.85 3.35
N ASP A 26 -9.02 5.18 4.15
CA ASP A 26 -9.24 4.60 5.47
C ASP A 26 -10.74 4.50 5.75
N ILE A 27 -11.14 3.45 6.46
CA ILE A 27 -12.54 3.23 6.86
C ILE A 27 -12.91 4.00 8.12
N GLU A 28 -11.89 4.37 8.93
CA GLU A 28 -12.10 5.00 10.23
C GLU A 28 -12.09 6.53 10.14
N PRO A 29 -13.22 7.21 10.45
CA PRO A 29 -13.27 8.67 10.40
C PRO A 29 -12.26 9.37 11.30
N GLU A 30 -11.92 8.77 12.44
CA GLU A 30 -10.96 9.34 13.38
C GLU A 30 -9.54 9.33 12.81
N PHE A 31 -9.14 8.25 12.15
CA PHE A 31 -7.84 8.16 11.46
C PHE A 31 -7.76 9.15 10.29
N HIS A 32 -8.85 9.32 9.58
CA HIS A 32 -8.96 10.30 8.50
C HIS A 32 -8.74 11.72 9.01
N ARG A 33 -9.38 12.09 10.14
CA ARG A 33 -9.18 13.40 10.79
C ARG A 33 -7.75 13.58 11.29
N ALA A 34 -7.22 12.56 11.99
CA ALA A 34 -5.85 12.58 12.50
C ALA A 34 -4.81 12.75 11.39
N ALA A 35 -4.96 12.04 10.27
CA ALA A 35 -4.08 12.18 9.11
C ALA A 35 -4.12 13.59 8.53
N ARG A 36 -5.32 14.16 8.36
CA ARG A 36 -5.50 15.54 7.87
C ARG A 36 -4.77 16.55 8.74
N THR A 37 -4.93 16.43 10.06
CA THR A 37 -4.24 17.29 11.04
C THR A 37 -2.73 17.14 10.96
N ALA A 38 -2.23 15.90 10.94
CA ALA A 38 -0.79 15.62 10.86
C ALA A 38 -0.15 16.21 9.58
N PHE A 39 -0.81 16.08 8.44
CA PHE A 39 -0.29 16.63 7.17
C PHE A 39 -0.28 18.15 7.19
N SER A 40 -1.32 18.79 7.72
CA SER A 40 -1.39 20.25 7.88
C SER A 40 -0.32 20.77 8.83
N GLU A 41 -0.14 20.15 9.99
CA GLU A 41 0.88 20.53 10.98
C GLU A 41 2.30 20.35 10.44
N ALA A 42 2.52 19.36 9.57
CA ALA A 42 3.79 19.16 8.89
C ALA A 42 4.04 20.15 7.73
N GLY A 43 3.11 21.06 7.46
CA GLY A 43 3.25 22.12 6.45
C GLY A 43 2.85 21.71 5.03
N PHE A 44 2.20 20.56 4.85
CA PHE A 44 1.71 20.15 3.53
C PHE A 44 0.40 20.86 3.19
N GLN A 45 0.33 21.43 1.99
CA GLN A 45 -0.89 22.07 1.50
C GLN A 45 -1.98 21.02 1.22
N ALA A 46 -3.24 21.41 1.34
CA ALA A 46 -4.40 20.53 1.18
C ALA A 46 -4.43 19.78 -0.18
N GLY A 47 -3.94 20.40 -1.24
CA GLY A 47 -3.85 19.77 -2.57
C GLY A 47 -2.81 18.65 -2.70
N ARG A 48 -1.93 18.46 -1.72
CA ARG A 48 -0.90 17.42 -1.69
C ARG A 48 -1.44 16.06 -1.23
N SER A 49 -2.62 16.03 -0.63
CA SER A 49 -3.25 14.80 -0.17
C SER A 49 -4.72 14.75 -0.51
N ARG A 50 -5.17 13.58 -0.94
CA ARG A 50 -6.56 13.24 -1.17
C ARG A 50 -6.95 12.13 -0.18
N LEU A 51 -7.70 12.51 0.85
CA LEU A 51 -8.15 11.58 1.87
C LEU A 51 -9.56 11.08 1.53
N ILE A 52 -9.71 9.78 1.36
CA ILE A 52 -10.97 9.13 1.00
C ILE A 52 -11.43 8.27 2.16
N LEU A 53 -12.60 8.58 2.71
CA LEU A 53 -13.26 7.77 3.74
C LEU A 53 -14.07 6.68 3.07
N GLY A 54 -13.75 5.43 3.34
CA GLY A 54 -14.45 4.28 2.79
C GLY A 54 -13.64 3.00 2.85
N ARG A 55 -14.28 1.90 2.46
CA ARG A 55 -13.60 0.61 2.31
C ARG A 55 -12.74 0.62 1.05
N ALA A 56 -11.49 0.19 1.18
CA ALA A 56 -10.58 0.17 0.04
C ALA A 56 -11.12 -0.69 -1.11
N VAL A 57 -11.76 -1.81 -0.82
CA VAL A 57 -12.36 -2.69 -1.83
C VAL A 57 -13.41 -1.99 -2.71
N ASP A 58 -14.10 -0.98 -2.17
CA ASP A 58 -15.13 -0.22 -2.88
C ASP A 58 -14.55 1.01 -3.60
N VAL A 59 -13.42 1.53 -3.10
CA VAL A 59 -12.76 2.75 -3.61
C VAL A 59 -11.81 2.45 -4.76
N LEU A 60 -10.94 1.43 -4.61
CA LEU A 60 -9.89 1.10 -5.57
C LEU A 60 -10.39 0.95 -7.01
N PRO A 61 -11.53 0.28 -7.29
CA PRO A 61 -12.03 0.15 -8.66
C PRO A 61 -12.42 1.47 -9.34
N ARG A 62 -12.57 2.55 -8.56
CA ARG A 62 -12.97 3.88 -9.05
C ARG A 62 -11.76 4.78 -9.33
N LEU A 63 -10.56 4.35 -8.97
CA LEU A 63 -9.34 5.09 -9.18
C LEU A 63 -8.82 4.88 -10.61
N THR A 64 -8.00 5.81 -11.07
CA THR A 64 -7.48 5.79 -12.44
C THR A 64 -6.46 4.67 -12.64
N ALA A 65 -6.77 3.72 -13.50
CA ALA A 65 -5.84 2.65 -13.87
C ALA A 65 -4.58 3.24 -14.54
N GLY A 66 -3.41 2.73 -14.16
CA GLY A 66 -2.13 3.21 -14.68
C GLY A 66 -1.73 4.62 -14.22
N GLY A 67 -2.45 5.20 -13.25
CA GLY A 67 -2.24 6.57 -12.78
C GLY A 67 -1.33 6.71 -11.56
N TYR A 68 -0.81 5.61 -11.01
CA TYR A 68 -0.08 5.65 -9.74
C TYR A 68 1.36 5.14 -9.88
N ASP A 69 2.27 5.85 -9.23
CA ASP A 69 3.70 5.50 -9.15
C ASP A 69 3.98 4.49 -8.03
N LEU A 70 3.21 4.58 -6.95
CA LEU A 70 3.33 3.71 -5.78
C LEU A 70 1.95 3.36 -5.23
N VAL A 71 1.77 2.09 -4.93
CA VAL A 71 0.65 1.58 -4.14
C VAL A 71 1.20 0.94 -2.87
N PHE A 72 0.93 1.54 -1.72
CA PHE A 72 1.36 1.04 -0.42
C PHE A 72 0.17 0.44 0.32
N VAL A 73 0.25 -0.84 0.67
CA VAL A 73 -0.83 -1.60 1.30
C VAL A 73 -0.48 -1.90 2.75
N ASP A 74 -1.25 -1.32 3.66
CA ASP A 74 -1.17 -1.54 5.10
C ASP A 74 -2.58 -1.53 5.70
N ALA A 75 -3.28 -2.62 5.54
CA ALA A 75 -4.69 -2.76 5.91
C ALA A 75 -4.96 -4.19 6.44
N ALA A 76 -6.22 -4.62 6.40
CA ALA A 76 -6.59 -5.98 6.80
C ALA A 76 -5.90 -7.02 5.91
N LYS A 77 -5.05 -7.85 6.52
CA LYS A 77 -4.22 -8.83 5.80
C LYS A 77 -5.04 -9.88 5.05
N ALA A 78 -6.23 -10.20 5.56
CA ALA A 78 -7.16 -11.11 4.88
C ALA A 78 -7.58 -10.63 3.49
N GLU A 79 -7.47 -9.32 3.22
CA GLU A 79 -7.85 -8.70 1.96
C GLU A 79 -6.64 -8.40 1.04
N TYR A 80 -5.41 -8.76 1.43
CA TYR A 80 -4.19 -8.44 0.67
C TYR A 80 -4.19 -8.99 -0.76
N ALA A 81 -4.71 -10.17 -0.99
CA ALA A 81 -4.80 -10.73 -2.34
C ALA A 81 -5.71 -9.88 -3.25
N HIS A 82 -6.83 -9.39 -2.71
CA HIS A 82 -7.73 -8.49 -3.41
C HIS A 82 -7.06 -7.13 -3.72
N TYR A 83 -6.35 -6.57 -2.75
CA TYR A 83 -5.58 -5.34 -2.94
C TYR A 83 -4.45 -5.50 -3.95
N PHE A 84 -3.86 -6.69 -4.06
CA PHE A 84 -2.86 -7.00 -5.06
C PHE A 84 -3.43 -6.86 -6.48
N GLU A 85 -4.55 -7.51 -6.76
CA GLU A 85 -5.20 -7.45 -8.08
C GLU A 85 -5.55 -6.01 -8.48
N GLN A 86 -6.18 -5.28 -7.59
CA GLN A 86 -6.57 -3.89 -7.84
C GLN A 86 -5.34 -2.97 -7.91
N GLY A 87 -4.37 -3.16 -7.03
CA GLY A 87 -3.17 -2.32 -6.95
C GLY A 87 -2.29 -2.41 -8.19
N VAL A 88 -2.12 -3.61 -8.75
CA VAL A 88 -1.35 -3.79 -9.99
C VAL A 88 -1.99 -3.04 -11.16
N GLN A 89 -3.33 -3.03 -11.24
CA GLN A 89 -4.05 -2.28 -12.27
C GLN A 89 -3.85 -0.75 -12.14
N LEU A 90 -3.72 -0.26 -10.92
CA LEU A 90 -3.50 1.17 -10.65
C LEU A 90 -2.10 1.64 -11.03
N LEU A 91 -1.10 0.76 -10.97
CA LEU A 91 0.28 1.13 -11.25
C LEU A 91 0.50 1.46 -12.72
N ARG A 92 1.26 2.54 -12.98
CA ARG A 92 1.90 2.73 -14.27
C ARG A 92 3.03 1.72 -14.47
N PRO A 93 3.49 1.47 -15.70
CA PRO A 93 4.74 0.76 -15.94
C PRO A 93 5.89 1.41 -15.16
N GLY A 94 6.74 0.63 -14.52
CA GLY A 94 7.81 1.10 -13.64
C GLY A 94 7.35 1.52 -12.23
N GLY A 95 6.04 1.52 -11.95
CA GLY A 95 5.51 1.77 -10.61
C GLY A 95 5.75 0.60 -9.66
N VAL A 96 5.58 0.83 -8.36
CA VAL A 96 5.85 -0.17 -7.31
C VAL A 96 4.62 -0.40 -6.45
N ILE A 97 4.29 -1.67 -6.19
CA ILE A 97 3.36 -2.06 -5.13
C ILE A 97 4.15 -2.59 -3.94
N ALA A 98 3.76 -2.21 -2.73
CA ALA A 98 4.41 -2.65 -1.50
C ALA A 98 3.38 -3.04 -0.45
N PHE A 99 3.57 -4.23 0.14
CA PHE A 99 2.73 -4.76 1.22
C PHE A 99 3.51 -4.75 2.53
N ASN A 100 2.95 -4.09 3.53
CA ASN A 100 3.56 -3.99 4.85
C ASN A 100 3.22 -5.20 5.73
N ASP A 101 4.14 -5.51 6.66
CA ASP A 101 3.97 -6.52 7.72
C ASP A 101 3.61 -7.93 7.17
N VAL A 102 4.19 -8.29 6.04
CA VAL A 102 3.91 -9.58 5.38
C VAL A 102 4.47 -10.79 6.13
N LEU A 103 5.46 -10.60 6.98
CA LEU A 103 6.01 -11.67 7.81
C LEU A 103 5.25 -11.83 9.14
N SER A 104 4.52 -10.81 9.58
CA SER A 104 3.59 -10.86 10.72
C SER A 104 4.10 -11.73 11.88
N LYS A 105 5.27 -11.40 12.41
CA LYS A 105 5.96 -12.15 13.50
C LYS A 105 6.22 -13.63 13.16
N GLY A 106 6.50 -13.92 11.89
CA GLY A 106 6.81 -15.27 11.42
C GLY A 106 5.61 -16.15 11.08
N LYS A 107 4.39 -15.66 11.22
CA LYS A 107 3.17 -16.46 10.96
C LYS A 107 3.13 -17.13 9.57
N PRO A 108 3.43 -16.44 8.45
CA PRO A 108 3.33 -17.08 7.15
C PRO A 108 4.45 -18.10 6.86
N VAL A 109 5.58 -18.02 7.54
CA VAL A 109 6.70 -18.95 7.36
C VAL A 109 6.59 -20.19 8.25
N ASP A 110 5.73 -20.18 9.28
CA ASP A 110 5.45 -21.34 10.09
C ASP A 110 4.53 -22.30 9.33
N PRO A 111 4.99 -23.50 8.96
CA PRO A 111 4.22 -24.42 8.13
C PRO A 111 2.99 -25.00 8.85
N VAL A 112 2.94 -24.91 10.16
CA VAL A 112 1.84 -25.41 10.98
C VAL A 112 0.68 -24.42 11.07
N ARG A 113 0.97 -23.13 10.93
CA ARG A 113 -0.04 -22.06 11.02
C ARG A 113 -1.03 -22.14 9.85
N ARG A 114 -2.30 -22.22 10.21
CA ARG A 114 -3.43 -22.30 9.27
C ARG A 114 -4.50 -21.23 9.51
N ASP A 115 -4.22 -20.24 10.37
CA ASP A 115 -5.16 -19.14 10.58
C ASP A 115 -5.31 -18.30 9.29
N THR A 116 -6.43 -17.58 9.21
CA THR A 116 -6.81 -16.79 8.03
C THR A 116 -5.73 -15.80 7.60
N GLU A 117 -5.10 -15.15 8.56
CA GLU A 117 -4.04 -14.16 8.29
C GLU A 117 -2.79 -14.81 7.70
N ALA A 118 -2.31 -15.91 8.28
CA ALA A 118 -1.14 -16.64 7.77
C ALA A 118 -1.37 -17.16 6.35
N MET A 119 -2.56 -17.68 6.08
CA MET A 119 -2.92 -18.17 4.74
C MET A 119 -3.03 -17.03 3.73
N ALA A 120 -3.63 -15.91 4.11
CA ALA A 120 -3.73 -14.73 3.25
C ALA A 120 -2.35 -14.15 2.88
N LEU A 121 -1.44 -14.08 3.85
CA LEU A 121 -0.07 -13.61 3.59
C LEU A 121 0.71 -14.53 2.66
N ARG A 122 0.55 -15.85 2.79
CA ARG A 122 1.14 -16.82 1.84
C ARG A 122 0.55 -16.68 0.44
N GLU A 123 -0.75 -16.46 0.35
CA GLU A 123 -1.44 -16.27 -0.92
C GLU A 123 -0.91 -15.05 -1.67
N VAL A 124 -0.82 -13.89 -1.01
CA VAL A 124 -0.30 -12.68 -1.65
C VAL A 124 1.17 -12.84 -2.04
N ALA A 125 1.99 -13.49 -1.21
CA ALA A 125 3.38 -13.73 -1.54
C ALA A 125 3.54 -14.61 -2.79
N ARG A 126 2.73 -15.65 -2.93
CA ARG A 126 2.71 -16.51 -4.12
C ARG A 126 2.21 -15.76 -5.36
N ALA A 127 1.14 -14.97 -5.20
CA ALA A 127 0.60 -14.18 -6.30
C ALA A 127 1.63 -13.18 -6.83
N VAL A 128 2.30 -12.47 -5.95
CA VAL A 128 3.35 -11.50 -6.33
C VAL A 128 4.53 -12.19 -6.99
N ALA A 129 5.00 -13.30 -6.41
CA ALA A 129 6.16 -14.05 -6.96
C ALA A 129 5.86 -14.72 -8.30
N GLY A 130 4.61 -15.11 -8.54
CA GLY A 130 4.18 -15.79 -9.77
C GLY A 130 3.72 -14.85 -10.88
N ASP A 131 3.64 -13.56 -10.66
CA ASP A 131 3.16 -12.61 -11.66
C ASP A 131 4.31 -12.14 -12.56
N GLU A 132 4.29 -12.55 -13.82
CA GLU A 132 5.32 -12.23 -14.82
C GLU A 132 5.43 -10.73 -15.14
N ARG A 133 4.43 -9.93 -14.76
CA ARG A 133 4.45 -8.47 -14.93
C ARG A 133 5.29 -7.76 -13.87
N LEU A 134 5.73 -8.49 -12.83
CA LEU A 134 6.34 -7.92 -11.65
C LEU A 134 7.75 -8.44 -11.41
N MET A 135 8.58 -7.56 -10.83
CA MET A 135 9.88 -7.91 -10.26
C MET A 135 9.79 -7.78 -8.73
N PRO A 136 9.63 -8.90 -8.00
CA PRO A 136 9.43 -8.86 -6.55
C PRO A 136 10.72 -8.81 -5.76
N THR A 137 10.62 -8.25 -4.56
CA THR A 137 11.65 -8.34 -3.51
C THR A 137 10.99 -8.39 -2.13
N LEU A 138 11.61 -9.10 -1.20
CA LEU A 138 11.21 -9.13 0.20
C LEU A 138 12.32 -8.47 1.05
N LEU A 139 11.96 -7.39 1.73
CA LEU A 139 12.85 -6.67 2.63
C LEU A 139 12.53 -7.03 4.08
N PRO A 140 13.49 -7.57 4.86
CA PRO A 140 13.27 -7.97 6.26
C PRO A 140 13.33 -6.75 7.20
N VAL A 141 12.61 -5.69 6.89
CA VAL A 141 12.52 -4.47 7.71
C VAL A 141 11.18 -4.45 8.44
N GLY A 142 11.18 -4.05 9.70
CA GLY A 142 9.97 -4.08 10.52
C GLY A 142 9.34 -5.47 10.55
N GLY A 143 8.07 -5.57 10.20
CA GLY A 143 7.33 -6.82 10.05
C GLY A 143 7.47 -7.48 8.67
N GLY A 144 8.44 -7.09 7.86
CA GLY A 144 8.65 -7.55 6.49
C GLY A 144 7.88 -6.70 5.46
N LEU A 145 8.59 -6.22 4.45
CA LEU A 145 8.02 -5.45 3.35
C LEU A 145 8.18 -6.24 2.06
N LEU A 146 7.06 -6.66 1.48
CA LEU A 146 7.04 -7.28 0.16
C LEU A 146 6.76 -6.20 -0.88
N ALA A 147 7.73 -5.92 -1.73
CA ALA A 147 7.61 -4.92 -2.78
C ALA A 147 7.79 -5.56 -4.16
N ALA A 148 7.12 -5.02 -5.17
CA ALA A 148 7.30 -5.47 -6.54
C ALA A 148 7.19 -4.29 -7.51
N ALA A 149 8.16 -4.18 -8.42
CA ALA A 149 8.12 -3.20 -9.49
C ALA A 149 7.36 -3.76 -10.69
N ARG A 150 6.45 -2.96 -11.26
CA ARG A 150 5.76 -3.33 -12.50
C ARG A 150 6.71 -3.15 -13.68
N LEU A 151 6.92 -4.22 -14.44
CA LEU A 151 7.77 -4.20 -15.63
C LEU A 151 7.15 -3.35 -16.75
N GLU A 152 8.00 -2.81 -17.62
CA GLU A 152 7.61 -1.96 -18.76
C GLU A 152 7.24 -2.78 -20.01
N VAL A 153 6.53 -3.86 -19.83
CA VAL A 153 6.19 -4.73 -20.95
C VAL A 153 4.77 -4.50 -21.43
#